data_7a6226967866a8a9a1d57f773cfedbbd
#
_entry.id   7a6226967866a8a9a1d57f773cfedbbd
#
_cell.length_a   1.000
_cell.length_b   1.000
_cell.length_c   1.000
_cell.angle_alpha   90.00
_cell.angle_beta   90.00
_cell.angle_gamma   90.00
#
_symmetry.space_group_name_H-M   'P 1'
#
loop_
_entity.id
_entity.type
_entity.pdbx_description
1 polymer ?
#
loop_
_entity_poly.entity_id
_entity_poly.type
_entity_poly.pdbx_seq_one_letter_code
_entity_poly.pdbx_strand_id
1 'polypeptide(L)'
;LGLKQKQTHTIGVIVPNLDYVLSMMVRGIDEVALEAGYTVMVCQSNESFGRELVNTRRLLESLVDGFIISVSSETKSFEHFKKIQERNIPMVVFDRVTPDLIAPSVRLDNENAGFIATEHLLEQGYKRIAILAGPKNLGISNSRMDGYLNALKKYKIKKDNDLIIHCDFNQDYAFFATQELLAMKKRPDAIFTISDRMAIGAMLAIKKKGLRMPEDI
;
A
#
# COMPACT_ATOMS: atom_id res chain seq x y z
N LEU A 1 -25.04 31.65 -6.04
CA LEU A 1 -25.71 30.50 -6.70
C LEU A 1 -25.65 29.23 -5.80
N GLY A 2 -24.70 29.08 -4.87
CA GLY A 2 -24.53 27.89 -4.01
C GLY A 2 -25.58 27.66 -2.95
N LEU A 3 -26.48 28.58 -2.68
CA LEU A 3 -27.50 28.46 -1.62
C LEU A 3 -28.77 27.69 -2.04
N LYS A 4 -28.87 27.28 -3.28
CA LYS A 4 -30.05 26.55 -3.85
C LYS A 4 -29.75 25.12 -4.28
N GLN A 5 -28.50 24.73 -4.48
CA GLN A 5 -28.12 23.35 -4.80
C GLN A 5 -27.55 22.70 -3.53
N LYS A 6 -28.16 21.60 -3.10
CA LYS A 6 -27.65 20.78 -2.00
C LYS A 6 -26.37 19.99 -2.36
N GLN A 7 -25.85 20.17 -3.57
CA GLN A 7 -24.68 19.44 -4.12
C GLN A 7 -23.65 20.43 -4.64
N THR A 8 -22.39 20.15 -4.36
CA THR A 8 -21.24 20.94 -4.83
C THR A 8 -20.60 20.35 -6.07
N HIS A 9 -21.01 19.14 -6.49
CA HIS A 9 -20.39 18.35 -7.56
C HIS A 9 -18.89 18.19 -7.34
N THR A 10 -18.48 17.97 -6.07
CA THR A 10 -17.09 17.81 -5.69
C THR A 10 -16.92 16.53 -4.88
N ILE A 11 -15.92 15.72 -5.24
CA ILE A 11 -15.51 14.53 -4.50
C ILE A 11 -14.17 14.79 -3.82
N GLY A 12 -14.10 14.59 -2.52
CA GLY A 12 -12.84 14.65 -1.77
C GLY A 12 -12.08 13.33 -1.84
N VAL A 13 -10.83 13.36 -2.29
CA VAL A 13 -9.94 12.21 -2.33
C VAL A 13 -8.81 12.41 -1.34
N ILE A 14 -8.63 11.48 -0.39
CA ILE A 14 -7.53 11.48 0.58
C ILE A 14 -6.64 10.30 0.25
N VAL A 15 -5.34 10.59 0.03
CA VAL A 15 -4.31 9.57 -0.25
C VAL A 15 -3.07 9.80 0.58
N PRO A 16 -2.32 8.73 0.95
CA PRO A 16 -1.05 8.90 1.67
C PRO A 16 0.01 9.64 0.86
N ASN A 17 0.08 9.37 -0.44
CA ASN A 17 0.99 10.04 -1.38
C ASN A 17 0.43 9.97 -2.81
N LEU A 18 1.11 10.62 -3.75
CA LEU A 18 0.79 10.55 -5.19
C LEU A 18 1.93 9.86 -5.98
N ASP A 19 2.60 8.94 -5.35
CA ASP A 19 3.67 8.18 -5.99
C ASP A 19 3.11 6.96 -6.72
N TYR A 20 3.71 6.60 -7.87
CA TYR A 20 3.46 5.35 -8.60
C TYR A 20 1.98 4.99 -8.77
N VAL A 21 1.56 3.86 -8.21
CA VAL A 21 0.23 3.26 -8.39
C VAL A 21 -0.89 4.18 -7.89
N LEU A 22 -0.70 4.89 -6.78
CA LEU A 22 -1.72 5.80 -6.25
C LEU A 22 -2.01 6.98 -7.20
N SER A 23 -1.01 7.49 -7.91
CA SER A 23 -1.24 8.53 -8.92
C SER A 23 -2.10 8.01 -10.09
N MET A 24 -1.89 6.77 -10.51
CA MET A 24 -2.71 6.13 -11.55
C MET A 24 -4.15 5.90 -11.07
N MET A 25 -4.32 5.48 -9.81
CA MET A 25 -5.65 5.31 -9.21
C MET A 25 -6.41 6.65 -9.13
N VAL A 26 -5.73 7.72 -8.68
CA VAL A 26 -6.32 9.07 -8.61
C VAL A 26 -6.71 9.56 -10.00
N ARG A 27 -5.89 9.33 -11.01
CA ARG A 27 -6.23 9.64 -12.39
C ARG A 27 -7.50 8.92 -12.86
N GLY A 28 -7.64 7.62 -12.58
CA GLY A 28 -8.85 6.87 -12.93
C GLY A 28 -10.10 7.38 -12.18
N ILE A 29 -9.93 7.81 -10.91
CA ILE A 29 -11.00 8.45 -10.15
C ILE A 29 -11.42 9.76 -10.81
N ASP A 30 -10.47 10.58 -11.21
CA ASP A 30 -10.72 11.89 -11.85
C ASP A 30 -11.44 11.72 -13.20
N GLU A 31 -11.00 10.79 -14.05
CA GLU A 31 -11.64 10.49 -15.34
C GLU A 31 -13.12 10.12 -15.16
N VAL A 32 -13.44 9.19 -14.25
CA VAL A 32 -14.82 8.77 -13.99
C VAL A 32 -15.65 9.88 -13.33
N ALA A 33 -15.05 10.64 -12.41
CA ALA A 33 -15.73 11.77 -11.77
C ALA A 33 -16.10 12.85 -12.78
N LEU A 34 -15.20 13.19 -13.71
CA LEU A 34 -15.42 14.18 -14.76
C LEU A 34 -16.58 13.75 -15.68
N GLU A 35 -16.61 12.48 -16.11
CA GLU A 35 -17.72 11.95 -16.93
C GLU A 35 -19.06 12.03 -16.20
N ALA A 36 -19.06 11.91 -14.87
CA ALA A 36 -20.24 12.04 -14.03
C ALA A 36 -20.59 13.50 -13.65
N GLY A 37 -19.84 14.49 -14.13
CA GLY A 37 -20.05 15.91 -13.85
C GLY A 37 -19.52 16.36 -12.47
N TYR A 38 -18.56 15.63 -11.91
CA TYR A 38 -17.90 15.96 -10.65
C TYR A 38 -16.48 16.45 -10.84
N THR A 39 -16.03 17.32 -9.94
CA THR A 39 -14.64 17.73 -9.79
C THR A 39 -14.00 16.95 -8.64
N VAL A 40 -12.74 16.58 -8.77
CA VAL A 40 -11.99 15.86 -7.73
C VAL A 40 -11.07 16.81 -6.96
N MET A 41 -11.20 16.84 -5.65
CA MET A 41 -10.31 17.58 -4.76
C MET A 41 -9.38 16.60 -4.04
N VAL A 42 -8.09 16.57 -4.44
CA VAL A 42 -7.10 15.61 -3.93
C VAL A 42 -6.31 16.21 -2.75
N CYS A 43 -6.26 15.48 -1.65
CA CYS A 43 -5.49 15.82 -0.45
C CYS A 43 -4.50 14.71 -0.10
N GLN A 44 -3.21 15.07 0.03
CA GLN A 44 -2.16 14.15 0.50
C GLN A 44 -1.97 14.23 2.01
N SER A 45 -1.96 13.08 2.68
CA SER A 45 -1.64 13.00 4.11
C SER A 45 -0.14 12.83 4.38
N ASN A 46 0.66 12.42 3.40
CA ASN A 46 2.07 12.07 3.53
C ASN A 46 2.32 11.07 4.68
N GLU A 47 1.50 10.03 4.75
CA GLU A 47 1.51 8.99 5.78
C GLU A 47 1.24 9.52 7.21
N SER A 48 0.93 10.81 7.38
CA SER A 48 0.73 11.46 8.68
C SER A 48 -0.75 11.43 9.09
N PHE A 49 -1.02 10.84 10.25
CA PHE A 49 -2.35 10.86 10.87
C PHE A 49 -2.85 12.29 11.15
N GLY A 50 -1.97 13.18 11.61
CA GLY A 50 -2.35 14.56 11.86
C GLY A 50 -2.77 15.32 10.60
N ARG A 51 -2.08 15.10 9.48
CA ARG A 51 -2.46 15.68 8.18
C ARG A 51 -3.75 15.06 7.64
N GLU A 52 -3.96 13.77 7.82
CA GLU A 52 -5.19 13.09 7.44
C GLU A 52 -6.41 13.67 8.17
N LEU A 53 -6.30 13.93 9.48
CA LEU A 53 -7.32 14.64 10.27
C LEU A 53 -7.64 16.02 9.72
N VAL A 54 -6.60 16.82 9.41
CA VAL A 54 -6.77 18.18 8.87
C VAL A 54 -7.42 18.13 7.48
N ASN A 55 -6.98 17.22 6.62
CA ASN A 55 -7.53 17.05 5.27
C ASN A 55 -9.02 16.66 5.33
N THR A 56 -9.36 15.68 6.16
CA THR A 56 -10.76 15.27 6.35
C THR A 56 -11.63 16.43 6.79
N ARG A 57 -11.18 17.20 7.79
CA ARG A 57 -11.92 18.37 8.27
C ARG A 57 -12.11 19.42 7.17
N ARG A 58 -11.06 19.76 6.42
CA ARG A 58 -11.12 20.76 5.35
C ARG A 58 -12.07 20.35 4.23
N LEU A 59 -12.07 19.08 3.83
CA LEU A 59 -13.00 18.57 2.82
C LEU A 59 -14.44 18.60 3.32
N LEU A 60 -14.70 18.32 4.61
CA LEU A 60 -16.02 18.47 5.23
C LEU A 60 -16.47 19.94 5.28
N GLU A 61 -15.56 20.86 5.56
CA GLU A 61 -15.82 22.32 5.52
C GLU A 61 -16.06 22.83 4.10
N SER A 62 -15.44 22.19 3.10
CA SER A 62 -15.65 22.48 1.67
C SER A 62 -16.92 21.85 1.10
N LEU A 63 -17.72 21.16 1.94
CA LEU A 63 -19.01 20.56 1.58
C LEU A 63 -18.92 19.60 0.38
N VAL A 64 -17.87 18.77 0.32
CA VAL A 64 -17.78 17.75 -0.73
C VAL A 64 -18.94 16.76 -0.63
N ASP A 65 -19.43 16.29 -1.78
CA ASP A 65 -20.61 15.41 -1.87
C ASP A 65 -20.27 13.94 -1.54
N GLY A 66 -18.98 13.57 -1.57
CA GLY A 66 -18.52 12.22 -1.26
C GLY A 66 -17.02 12.16 -1.00
N PHE A 67 -16.58 11.05 -0.41
CA PHE A 67 -15.18 10.79 -0.09
C PHE A 67 -14.69 9.50 -0.73
N ILE A 68 -13.44 9.53 -1.23
CA ILE A 68 -12.69 8.34 -1.64
C ILE A 68 -11.36 8.37 -0.88
N ILE A 69 -11.07 7.33 -0.07
CA ILE A 69 -10.02 7.39 0.94
C ILE A 69 -9.10 6.19 0.85
N SER A 70 -7.80 6.44 0.81
CA SER A 70 -6.75 5.46 1.14
C SER A 70 -6.06 5.88 2.43
N VAL A 71 -6.08 5.02 3.44
CA VAL A 71 -5.69 5.34 4.83
C VAL A 71 -4.17 5.48 4.96
N SER A 72 -3.72 6.43 5.80
CA SER A 72 -2.31 6.62 6.14
C SER A 72 -1.77 5.49 7.02
N SER A 73 -0.48 5.20 6.92
CA SER A 73 0.17 4.18 7.76
C SER A 73 0.20 4.54 9.26
N GLU A 74 0.21 5.82 9.60
CA GLU A 74 0.16 6.28 11.00
C GLU A 74 -1.23 6.26 11.61
N THR A 75 -2.28 5.98 10.83
CA THR A 75 -3.66 6.04 11.32
C THR A 75 -3.94 4.93 12.33
N LYS A 76 -4.25 5.33 13.55
CA LYS A 76 -4.57 4.44 14.69
C LYS A 76 -6.01 4.57 15.15
N SER A 77 -6.72 5.60 14.70
CA SER A 77 -8.12 5.88 15.04
C SER A 77 -8.86 6.33 13.79
N PHE A 78 -10.09 5.88 13.63
CA PHE A 78 -10.93 6.16 12.46
C PHE A 78 -12.09 7.11 12.78
N GLU A 79 -12.09 7.75 13.94
CA GLU A 79 -13.17 8.64 14.40
C GLU A 79 -13.43 9.82 13.46
N HIS A 80 -12.38 10.34 12.81
CA HIS A 80 -12.51 11.40 11.82
C HIS A 80 -13.25 10.95 10.56
N PHE A 81 -13.12 9.70 10.16
CA PHE A 81 -13.88 9.12 9.05
C PHE A 81 -15.32 8.74 9.46
N LYS A 82 -15.53 8.29 10.70
CA LYS A 82 -16.87 8.07 11.23
C LYS A 82 -17.72 9.35 11.21
N LYS A 83 -17.10 10.53 11.44
CA LYS A 83 -17.78 11.84 11.31
C LYS A 83 -18.30 12.12 9.89
N ILE A 84 -17.72 11.54 8.85
CA ILE A 84 -18.22 11.61 7.46
C ILE A 84 -19.53 10.81 7.39
N GLN A 85 -19.54 9.59 7.96
CA GLN A 85 -20.70 8.71 7.99
C GLN A 85 -21.86 9.29 8.83
N GLU A 86 -21.54 9.88 9.98
CA GLU A 86 -22.52 10.56 10.85
C GLU A 86 -23.25 11.71 10.14
N ARG A 87 -22.59 12.33 9.16
CA ARG A 87 -23.18 13.36 8.31
C ARG A 87 -23.91 12.81 7.08
N ASN A 88 -24.02 11.48 6.97
CA ASN A 88 -24.60 10.77 5.82
C ASN A 88 -23.92 11.14 4.49
N ILE A 89 -22.62 11.46 4.49
CA ILE A 89 -21.86 11.71 3.29
C ILE A 89 -21.32 10.37 2.77
N PRO A 90 -21.56 10.00 1.50
CA PRO A 90 -21.03 8.77 0.92
C PRO A 90 -19.50 8.70 1.03
N MET A 91 -18.98 7.52 1.40
CA MET A 91 -17.55 7.28 1.52
C MET A 91 -17.19 5.91 0.98
N VAL A 92 -16.12 5.83 0.20
CA VAL A 92 -15.51 4.58 -0.28
C VAL A 92 -14.06 4.54 0.18
N VAL A 93 -13.62 3.38 0.66
CA VAL A 93 -12.21 3.15 1.03
C VAL A 93 -11.55 2.31 -0.05
N PHE A 94 -10.32 2.65 -0.44
CA PHE A 94 -9.60 1.89 -1.45
C PHE A 94 -8.15 1.58 -1.04
N ASP A 95 -7.57 0.57 -1.69
CA ASP A 95 -6.19 0.10 -1.46
C ASP A 95 -5.95 -0.36 -0.02
N ARG A 96 -5.84 0.55 0.93
CA ARG A 96 -5.60 0.26 2.36
C ARG A 96 -6.90 0.19 3.14
N VAL A 97 -7.54 -0.96 3.08
CA VAL A 97 -8.81 -1.25 3.76
C VAL A 97 -8.53 -1.78 5.17
N THR A 98 -9.34 -1.35 6.12
CA THR A 98 -9.29 -1.80 7.51
C THR A 98 -10.66 -2.29 7.96
N PRO A 99 -10.76 -3.35 8.79
CA PRO A 99 -12.02 -3.81 9.35
C PRO A 99 -12.65 -2.81 10.34
N ASP A 100 -11.87 -1.89 10.89
CA ASP A 100 -12.34 -0.89 11.87
C ASP A 100 -13.16 0.24 11.23
N LEU A 101 -13.18 0.33 9.89
CA LEU A 101 -13.95 1.30 9.13
C LEU A 101 -14.93 0.59 8.20
N ILE A 102 -16.20 0.50 8.61
CA ILE A 102 -17.25 -0.13 7.83
C ILE A 102 -17.67 0.81 6.70
N ALA A 103 -17.17 0.57 5.49
CA ALA A 103 -17.51 1.33 4.28
C ALA A 103 -17.38 0.41 3.05
N PRO A 104 -18.07 0.73 1.93
CA PRO A 104 -17.76 0.14 0.65
C PRO A 104 -16.28 0.25 0.36
N SER A 105 -15.68 -0.82 -0.18
CA SER A 105 -14.23 -0.82 -0.40
C SER A 105 -13.84 -1.43 -1.73
N VAL A 106 -12.75 -0.88 -2.30
CA VAL A 106 -12.09 -1.39 -3.50
C VAL A 106 -10.66 -1.77 -3.14
N ARG A 107 -10.31 -3.04 -3.30
CA ARG A 107 -8.99 -3.56 -2.95
C ARG A 107 -8.53 -4.64 -3.91
N LEU A 108 -7.23 -4.83 -4.00
CA LEU A 108 -6.63 -5.98 -4.65
C LEU A 108 -6.69 -7.22 -3.74
N ASP A 109 -6.67 -8.40 -4.34
CA ASP A 109 -6.41 -9.64 -3.62
C ASP A 109 -4.91 -9.72 -3.28
N ASN A 110 -4.54 -9.05 -2.20
CA ASN A 110 -3.14 -8.90 -1.79
C ASN A 110 -2.52 -10.22 -1.32
N GLU A 111 -3.32 -11.13 -0.76
CA GLU A 111 -2.84 -12.46 -0.36
C GLU A 111 -2.49 -13.28 -1.59
N ASN A 112 -3.39 -13.34 -2.57
CA ASN A 112 -3.13 -14.03 -3.82
C ASN A 112 -1.96 -13.40 -4.59
N ALA A 113 -1.83 -12.07 -4.60
CA ALA A 113 -0.70 -11.39 -5.23
C ALA A 113 0.65 -11.79 -4.59
N GLY A 114 0.73 -11.84 -3.26
CA GLY A 114 1.92 -12.32 -2.55
C GLY A 114 2.21 -13.79 -2.81
N PHE A 115 1.14 -14.61 -2.89
CA PHE A 115 1.24 -16.03 -3.21
C PHE A 115 1.82 -16.24 -4.62
N ILE A 116 1.23 -15.66 -5.66
CA ILE A 116 1.67 -15.81 -7.06
C ILE A 116 3.11 -15.34 -7.25
N ALA A 117 3.48 -14.19 -6.69
CA ALA A 117 4.83 -13.67 -6.81
C ALA A 117 5.87 -14.61 -6.17
N THR A 118 5.55 -15.16 -5.00
CA THR A 118 6.44 -16.10 -4.31
C THR A 118 6.48 -17.46 -5.02
N GLU A 119 5.33 -17.93 -5.46
CA GLU A 119 5.22 -19.19 -6.22
C GLU A 119 6.05 -19.14 -7.50
N HIS A 120 6.01 -18.02 -8.22
CA HIS A 120 6.84 -17.83 -9.42
C HIS A 120 8.33 -18.03 -9.09
N LEU A 121 8.84 -17.45 -8.00
CA LEU A 121 10.23 -17.65 -7.60
C LEU A 121 10.53 -19.12 -7.25
N LEU A 122 9.61 -19.80 -6.57
CA LEU A 122 9.74 -21.22 -6.25
C LEU A 122 9.74 -22.11 -7.49
N GLU A 123 8.93 -21.80 -8.50
CA GLU A 123 8.88 -22.49 -9.79
C GLU A 123 10.16 -22.31 -10.61
N GLN A 124 10.82 -21.15 -10.47
CA GLN A 124 12.16 -20.92 -11.04
C GLN A 124 13.28 -21.67 -10.31
N GLY A 125 12.96 -22.39 -9.23
CA GLY A 125 13.89 -23.24 -8.49
C GLY A 125 14.56 -22.60 -7.29
N TYR A 126 14.25 -21.32 -6.98
CA TYR A 126 14.74 -20.66 -5.77
C TYR A 126 14.13 -21.32 -4.52
N LYS A 127 14.90 -21.42 -3.45
CA LYS A 127 14.50 -22.14 -2.22
C LYS A 127 14.64 -21.31 -0.95
N ARG A 128 15.49 -20.32 -0.96
CA ARG A 128 15.78 -19.45 0.18
C ARG A 128 15.36 -18.01 -0.12
N ILE A 129 14.04 -17.82 -0.25
CA ILE A 129 13.46 -16.55 -0.64
C ILE A 129 13.32 -15.64 0.58
N ALA A 130 13.93 -14.45 0.55
CA ALA A 130 13.64 -13.41 1.54
C ALA A 130 12.43 -12.57 1.14
N ILE A 131 11.74 -12.02 2.12
CA ILE A 131 10.69 -11.04 1.89
C ILE A 131 11.04 -9.71 2.56
N LEU A 132 11.00 -8.62 1.80
CA LEU A 132 10.94 -7.27 2.34
C LEU A 132 9.46 -6.93 2.52
N ALA A 133 8.96 -7.15 3.73
CA ALA A 133 7.59 -6.88 4.12
C ALA A 133 7.45 -5.41 4.56
N GLY A 134 6.25 -4.85 4.37
CA GLY A 134 5.94 -3.50 4.82
C GLY A 134 5.65 -3.40 6.32
N PRO A 135 5.13 -2.24 6.76
CA PRO A 135 4.75 -2.01 8.14
C PRO A 135 3.73 -3.05 8.65
N LYS A 136 3.95 -3.56 9.86
CA LYS A 136 3.09 -4.60 10.47
C LYS A 136 1.66 -4.16 10.75
N ASN A 137 1.44 -2.87 10.91
CA ASN A 137 0.13 -2.29 11.19
C ASN A 137 -0.75 -2.09 9.94
N LEU A 138 -0.23 -2.38 8.74
CA LEU A 138 -1.00 -2.27 7.50
C LEU A 138 -1.50 -3.62 7.01
N GLY A 139 -2.80 -3.73 6.79
CA GLY A 139 -3.44 -4.95 6.28
C GLY A 139 -2.86 -5.42 4.94
N ILE A 140 -2.53 -4.49 4.03
CA ILE A 140 -1.89 -4.81 2.75
C ILE A 140 -0.53 -5.52 2.93
N SER A 141 0.27 -5.10 3.90
CA SER A 141 1.57 -5.72 4.20
C SER A 141 1.40 -7.13 4.73
N ASN A 142 0.46 -7.31 5.66
CA ASN A 142 0.18 -8.60 6.28
C ASN A 142 -0.39 -9.59 5.25
N SER A 143 -1.37 -9.17 4.43
CA SER A 143 -1.96 -10.04 3.42
C SER A 143 -0.93 -10.51 2.38
N ARG A 144 -0.04 -9.62 1.89
CA ARG A 144 1.04 -10.04 0.97
C ARG A 144 2.03 -10.98 1.62
N MET A 145 2.34 -10.77 2.91
CA MET A 145 3.17 -11.69 3.69
C MET A 145 2.49 -13.05 3.90
N ASP A 146 1.18 -13.07 4.17
CA ASP A 146 0.42 -14.31 4.30
C ASP A 146 0.46 -15.12 2.99
N GLY A 147 0.32 -14.44 1.84
CA GLY A 147 0.51 -15.05 0.53
C GLY A 147 1.88 -15.68 0.35
N TYR A 148 2.95 -14.98 0.72
CA TYR A 148 4.31 -15.51 0.72
C TYR A 148 4.43 -16.76 1.60
N LEU A 149 3.91 -16.73 2.83
CA LEU A 149 3.95 -17.88 3.73
C LEU A 149 3.15 -19.07 3.22
N ASN A 150 2.00 -18.82 2.60
CA ASN A 150 1.16 -19.86 1.99
C ASN A 150 1.85 -20.53 0.79
N ALA A 151 2.58 -19.76 -0.04
CA ALA A 151 3.39 -20.32 -1.12
C ALA A 151 4.53 -21.19 -0.57
N LEU A 152 5.29 -20.74 0.41
CA LEU A 152 6.33 -21.56 1.06
C LEU A 152 5.74 -22.86 1.62
N LYS A 153 4.59 -22.80 2.29
CA LYS A 153 3.87 -23.97 2.83
C LYS A 153 3.47 -24.95 1.74
N LYS A 154 2.92 -24.48 0.63
CA LYS A 154 2.54 -25.32 -0.54
C LYS A 154 3.76 -26.10 -1.05
N TYR A 155 4.90 -25.47 -1.14
CA TYR A 155 6.15 -26.07 -1.62
C TYR A 155 6.97 -26.77 -0.51
N LYS A 156 6.39 -26.91 0.70
CA LYS A 156 7.02 -27.60 1.88
C LYS A 156 8.35 -26.96 2.29
N ILE A 157 8.53 -25.67 2.09
CA ILE A 157 9.69 -24.91 2.53
C ILE A 157 9.40 -24.38 3.94
N LYS A 158 10.33 -24.65 4.86
CA LYS A 158 10.21 -24.17 6.24
C LYS A 158 10.40 -22.65 6.29
N LYS A 159 9.48 -21.96 6.98
CA LYS A 159 9.62 -20.54 7.30
C LYS A 159 10.94 -20.30 8.04
N ASP A 160 11.71 -19.32 7.58
CA ASP A 160 12.89 -18.79 8.22
C ASP A 160 12.62 -17.32 8.62
N ASN A 161 12.58 -17.04 9.91
CA ASN A 161 12.28 -15.70 10.39
C ASN A 161 13.37 -14.67 10.04
N ASP A 162 14.63 -15.13 9.85
CA ASP A 162 15.74 -14.26 9.47
C ASP A 162 15.61 -13.72 8.04
N LEU A 163 14.72 -14.32 7.22
CA LEU A 163 14.41 -13.89 5.86
C LEU A 163 13.19 -12.98 5.76
N ILE A 164 12.53 -12.64 6.88
CA ILE A 164 11.36 -11.77 6.93
C ILE A 164 11.76 -10.43 7.51
N ILE A 165 11.98 -9.43 6.67
CA ILE A 165 12.39 -8.10 7.10
C ILE A 165 11.23 -7.14 6.95
N HIS A 166 10.79 -6.54 8.06
CA HIS A 166 9.79 -5.48 8.05
C HIS A 166 10.48 -4.14 7.87
N CYS A 167 10.11 -3.41 6.84
CA CYS A 167 10.56 -2.06 6.59
C CYS A 167 9.36 -1.18 6.17
N ASP A 168 9.54 0.13 6.27
CA ASP A 168 8.57 1.06 5.72
C ASP A 168 8.60 0.99 4.18
N PHE A 169 7.55 1.48 3.51
CA PHE A 169 7.51 1.58 2.06
C PHE A 169 8.54 2.61 1.54
N ASN A 170 9.78 2.49 1.98
CA ASN A 170 10.87 3.42 1.72
C ASN A 170 12.02 2.69 1.00
N GLN A 171 12.56 3.33 -0.04
CA GLN A 171 13.65 2.80 -0.85
C GLN A 171 14.93 2.61 -0.04
N ASP A 172 15.28 3.57 0.82
CA ASP A 172 16.52 3.52 1.58
C ASP A 172 16.50 2.41 2.64
N TYR A 173 15.36 2.23 3.31
CA TYR A 173 15.18 1.10 4.23
C TYR A 173 15.35 -0.24 3.52
N ALA A 174 14.73 -0.39 2.36
CA ALA A 174 14.85 -1.62 1.56
C ALA A 174 16.31 -1.85 1.09
N PHE A 175 17.02 -0.78 0.75
CA PHE A 175 18.43 -0.85 0.40
C PHE A 175 19.28 -1.38 1.56
N PHE A 176 19.16 -0.82 2.76
CA PHE A 176 19.93 -1.27 3.92
C PHE A 176 19.53 -2.68 4.36
N ALA A 177 18.24 -2.99 4.42
CA ALA A 177 17.73 -4.33 4.73
C ALA A 177 18.28 -5.39 3.75
N THR A 178 18.36 -5.05 2.47
CA THR A 178 18.93 -5.94 1.47
C THR A 178 20.43 -6.14 1.67
N GLN A 179 21.19 -5.09 2.04
CA GLN A 179 22.60 -5.24 2.35
C GLN A 179 22.83 -6.21 3.52
N GLU A 180 21.99 -6.17 4.56
CA GLU A 180 22.04 -7.11 5.69
C GLU A 180 21.75 -8.55 5.21
N LEU A 181 20.71 -8.77 4.41
CA LEU A 181 20.40 -10.06 3.82
C LEU A 181 21.56 -10.63 2.99
N LEU A 182 22.21 -9.79 2.18
CA LEU A 182 23.36 -10.17 1.35
C LEU A 182 24.65 -10.40 2.14
N ALA A 183 24.73 -9.92 3.40
CA ALA A 183 25.84 -10.14 4.29
C ALA A 183 25.71 -11.44 5.13
N MET A 184 24.55 -12.10 5.10
CA MET A 184 24.29 -13.32 5.84
C MET A 184 25.24 -14.44 5.39
N LYS A 185 25.70 -15.29 6.32
CA LYS A 185 26.52 -16.47 6.02
C LYS A 185 25.86 -17.40 4.97
N LYS A 186 24.52 -17.54 5.07
CA LYS A 186 23.68 -18.19 4.07
C LYS A 186 22.72 -17.13 3.54
N ARG A 187 23.13 -16.41 2.51
CA ARG A 187 22.29 -15.37 1.90
C ARG A 187 21.05 -15.98 1.24
N PRO A 188 19.96 -15.22 1.06
CA PRO A 188 18.85 -15.64 0.20
C PRO A 188 19.31 -15.83 -1.25
N ASP A 189 18.61 -16.68 -1.99
CA ASP A 189 18.79 -16.91 -3.43
C ASP A 189 17.77 -16.11 -4.26
N ALA A 190 16.73 -15.56 -3.61
CA ALA A 190 15.81 -14.60 -4.21
C ALA A 190 15.25 -13.65 -3.15
N ILE A 191 14.76 -12.49 -3.57
CA ILE A 191 14.13 -11.49 -2.71
C ILE A 191 12.77 -11.09 -3.30
N PHE A 192 11.70 -11.36 -2.56
CA PHE A 192 10.38 -10.81 -2.82
C PHE A 192 10.21 -9.48 -2.09
N THR A 193 9.89 -8.42 -2.81
CA THR A 193 9.56 -7.11 -2.25
C THR A 193 8.09 -6.81 -2.45
N ILE A 194 7.40 -6.31 -1.42
CA ILE A 194 5.97 -6.07 -1.52
C ILE A 194 5.59 -4.75 -2.22
N SER A 195 6.58 -3.95 -2.66
CA SER A 195 6.32 -2.73 -3.42
C SER A 195 7.48 -2.38 -4.36
N ASP A 196 7.19 -1.63 -5.43
CA ASP A 196 8.17 -1.18 -6.44
C ASP A 196 9.28 -0.32 -5.85
N ARG A 197 8.94 0.61 -4.94
CA ARG A 197 9.96 1.44 -4.25
C ARG A 197 10.97 0.60 -3.48
N MET A 198 10.49 -0.42 -2.80
CA MET A 198 11.35 -1.36 -2.07
C MET A 198 12.16 -2.21 -3.04
N ALA A 199 11.59 -2.60 -4.18
CA ALA A 199 12.30 -3.34 -5.22
C ALA A 199 13.49 -2.53 -5.77
N ILE A 200 13.29 -1.25 -6.05
CA ILE A 200 14.36 -0.36 -6.49
C ILE A 200 15.50 -0.31 -5.44
N GLY A 201 15.15 -0.17 -4.15
CA GLY A 201 16.13 -0.19 -3.06
C GLY A 201 16.92 -1.50 -3.02
N ALA A 202 16.23 -2.64 -3.11
CA ALA A 202 16.86 -3.95 -3.15
C ALA A 202 17.80 -4.11 -4.36
N MET A 203 17.35 -3.74 -5.55
CA MET A 203 18.15 -3.79 -6.79
C MET A 203 19.43 -2.94 -6.69
N LEU A 204 19.34 -1.75 -6.11
CA LEU A 204 20.51 -0.89 -5.88
C LEU A 204 21.51 -1.53 -4.91
N ALA A 205 21.04 -2.19 -3.84
CA ALA A 205 21.90 -2.89 -2.89
C ALA A 205 22.60 -4.10 -3.54
N ILE A 206 21.88 -4.89 -4.33
CA ILE A 206 22.40 -6.03 -5.09
C ILE A 206 23.48 -5.56 -6.05
N LYS A 207 23.20 -4.52 -6.83
CA LYS A 207 24.16 -3.92 -7.77
C LYS A 207 25.41 -3.39 -7.07
N LYS A 208 25.22 -2.70 -5.91
CA LYS A 208 26.36 -2.20 -5.11
C LYS A 208 27.26 -3.33 -4.60
N LYS A 209 26.67 -4.50 -4.31
CA LYS A 209 27.41 -5.71 -3.90
C LYS A 209 28.13 -6.40 -5.07
N GLY A 210 27.94 -5.93 -6.31
CA GLY A 210 28.52 -6.52 -7.52
C GLY A 210 27.84 -7.82 -7.97
N LEU A 211 26.61 -8.07 -7.48
CA LEU A 211 25.82 -9.25 -7.86
C LEU A 211 24.92 -8.94 -9.06
N ARG A 212 24.67 -9.96 -9.87
CA ARG A 212 23.81 -9.89 -11.06
C ARG A 212 22.43 -10.41 -10.74
N MET A 213 21.44 -9.83 -11.39
CA MET A 213 20.05 -10.28 -11.36
C MET A 213 19.65 -10.73 -12.78
N PRO A 214 19.13 -11.92 -12.98
CA PRO A 214 18.74 -12.94 -11.98
C PRO A 214 19.82 -14.00 -11.68
N GLU A 215 21.06 -13.88 -12.18
CA GLU A 215 22.05 -14.96 -12.18
C GLU A 215 22.58 -15.27 -10.78
N ASP A 216 22.70 -14.27 -9.91
CA ASP A 216 23.27 -14.42 -8.57
C ASP A 216 22.21 -14.31 -7.46
N ILE A 217 21.07 -13.65 -7.76
CA ILE A 217 19.94 -13.46 -6.86
C ILE A 217 18.70 -12.96 -7.60
#